data_f3a49c705f329dadf6387e885fd9c534
#
_entry.id   f3a49c705f329dadf6387e885fd9c534
#
_cell.length_a   1.000
_cell.length_b   1.000
_cell.length_c   1.000
_cell.angle_alpha   90.00
_cell.angle_beta   90.00
_cell.angle_gamma   90.00
#
_symmetry.space_group_name_H-M   'P 1'
#
loop_
_entity.id
_entity.type
_entity.pdbx_description
1 polymer ?
#
loop_
_entity_poly.entity_id
_entity_poly.type
_entity_poly.pdbx_seq_one_letter_code
_entity_poly.pdbx_strand_id
1 'polypeptide(L)'
;GLGDVYKRQDKYEGFKTERKAEVLALNMDATVYVGRAYNDNGEEITTPPTMKKLEEYEQTLRQFLDNTDLIVSQIMEKAYKYYKKNFAHYYEKEFEVLFPNEMVMPSADSKLHSPLCITTPAEHLRYMTYNPCNHIRVLPRKTIIIPINYALDEEHGMEIKIVDGKVKSIGESGNYE
;
A
#
# COMPACT_ATOMS: atom_id res chain seq x y z
N GLY A 1 -5.73 13.04 18.09
CA GLY A 1 -4.46 12.35 18.26
C GLY A 1 -4.48 10.92 17.74
N LEU A 2 -3.40 10.20 17.91
CA LEU A 2 -3.32 8.79 17.52
C LEU A 2 -4.07 7.85 18.46
N GLY A 3 -4.54 8.34 19.60
CA GLY A 3 -5.13 7.53 20.64
C GLY A 3 -4.09 6.74 21.42
N ASP A 4 -4.50 5.69 22.10
CA ASP A 4 -3.58 4.83 22.82
C ASP A 4 -2.79 3.96 21.84
N VAL A 5 -1.51 3.79 22.13
CA VAL A 5 -0.62 2.89 21.38
C VAL A 5 -0.46 1.62 22.19
N TYR A 6 -0.70 0.50 21.55
CA TYR A 6 -0.55 -0.80 22.20
C TYR A 6 0.11 -1.79 21.25
N LYS A 7 0.82 -2.74 21.82
CA LYS A 7 1.45 -3.80 21.04
C LYS A 7 0.39 -4.82 20.63
N ARG A 8 0.38 -5.17 19.34
CA ARG A 8 -0.47 -6.23 18.85
C ARG A 8 -0.07 -7.58 19.44
N GLN A 9 -1.02 -8.49 19.64
CA GLN A 9 -0.72 -9.86 20.06
C GLN A 9 0.15 -10.59 19.05
N ASP A 10 -0.04 -10.29 17.76
CA ASP A 10 0.85 -10.75 16.70
C ASP A 10 2.12 -9.93 16.73
N LYS A 11 3.21 -10.54 17.18
CA LYS A 11 4.52 -9.90 17.34
C LYS A 11 5.15 -9.38 16.04
N TYR A 12 4.67 -9.82 14.88
CA TYR A 12 5.27 -9.44 13.60
C TYR A 12 4.97 -8.01 13.18
N GLU A 13 3.93 -7.39 13.73
CA GLU A 13 3.50 -6.06 13.30
C GLU A 13 3.93 -4.92 14.23
N GLY A 14 4.34 -5.22 15.46
CA GLY A 14 4.77 -4.22 16.43
C GLY A 14 3.63 -3.42 17.04
N PHE A 15 3.85 -2.11 17.21
CA PHE A 15 2.89 -1.23 17.90
C PHE A 15 1.87 -0.66 16.94
N LYS A 16 0.61 -0.65 17.34
CA LYS A 16 -0.47 -0.03 16.59
C LYS A 16 -1.18 1.03 17.42
N THR A 17 -1.90 1.91 16.74
CA THR A 17 -2.71 2.95 17.37
C THR A 17 -4.19 2.56 17.31
N GLU A 18 -5.01 3.25 18.08
CA GLU A 18 -6.47 3.11 18.01
C GLU A 18 -7.06 3.77 16.76
N ARG A 19 -6.34 4.72 16.19
CA ARG A 19 -6.81 5.48 15.05
C ARG A 19 -6.73 4.63 13.77
N LYS A 20 -7.80 4.69 12.98
CA LYS A 20 -7.85 4.13 11.63
C LYS A 20 -7.53 5.19 10.59
N ALA A 21 -6.96 4.77 9.49
CA ALA A 21 -6.77 5.61 8.32
C ALA A 21 -7.74 5.19 7.23
N GLU A 22 -8.65 6.09 6.87
CA GLU A 22 -9.67 5.83 5.86
C GLU A 22 -9.40 6.67 4.62
N VAL A 23 -9.18 6.00 3.50
CA VAL A 23 -9.02 6.63 2.18
C VAL A 23 -9.82 5.82 1.17
N LEU A 24 -11.01 6.29 0.87
CA LEU A 24 -11.96 5.56 0.01
C LEU A 24 -11.38 5.26 -1.37
N ALA A 25 -10.69 6.22 -1.98
CA ALA A 25 -10.10 6.06 -3.30
C ALA A 25 -9.07 4.92 -3.39
N LEU A 26 -8.48 4.52 -2.26
CA LEU A 26 -7.52 3.42 -2.17
C LEU A 26 -8.14 2.15 -1.58
N ASN A 27 -9.45 2.10 -1.41
CA ASN A 27 -10.13 1.01 -0.69
C ASN A 27 -9.46 0.74 0.66
N MET A 28 -9.13 1.81 1.37
CA MET A 28 -8.37 1.76 2.61
C MET A 28 -9.27 2.05 3.81
N ASP A 29 -9.30 1.11 4.74
CA ASP A 29 -9.77 1.28 6.11
C ASP A 29 -8.74 0.58 6.98
N ALA A 30 -7.68 1.29 7.29
CA ALA A 30 -6.42 0.68 7.72
C ALA A 30 -6.14 0.90 9.19
N THR A 31 -5.68 -0.16 9.85
CA THR A 31 -4.99 -0.05 11.13
C THR A 31 -3.67 0.68 10.92
N VAL A 32 -3.33 1.59 11.81
CA VAL A 32 -2.11 2.39 11.73
C VAL A 32 -1.07 1.83 12.69
N TYR A 33 -0.02 1.23 12.14
CA TYR A 33 1.15 0.81 12.91
C TYR A 33 2.17 1.93 12.94
N VAL A 34 2.90 2.06 14.04
CA VAL A 34 3.87 3.14 14.24
C VAL A 34 5.25 2.57 14.55
N GLY A 35 6.26 3.11 13.88
CA GLY A 35 7.64 2.65 14.01
C GLY A 35 7.88 1.31 13.35
N ARG A 36 9.08 0.78 13.53
CA ARG A 36 9.47 -0.54 13.02
C ARG A 36 9.11 -1.62 14.03
N ALA A 37 8.79 -2.80 13.54
CA ALA A 37 8.54 -3.97 14.40
C ALA A 37 9.84 -4.61 14.91
N TYR A 38 10.90 -4.53 14.10
CA TYR A 38 12.21 -5.12 14.38
C TYR A 38 13.33 -4.12 14.20
N ASN A 39 14.40 -4.25 14.98
CA ASN A 39 15.60 -3.44 14.80
C ASN A 39 16.48 -4.00 13.67
N ASP A 40 17.63 -3.36 13.42
CA ASP A 40 18.54 -3.77 12.35
C ASP A 40 19.16 -5.15 12.56
N ASN A 41 19.16 -5.65 13.79
CA ASN A 41 19.63 -6.99 14.13
C ASN A 41 18.53 -8.06 14.04
N GLY A 42 17.33 -7.70 13.58
CA GLY A 42 16.20 -8.61 13.52
C GLY A 42 15.55 -8.90 14.86
N GLU A 43 15.86 -8.14 15.90
CA GLU A 43 15.27 -8.30 17.22
C GLU A 43 13.97 -7.51 17.33
N GLU A 44 12.96 -8.10 17.97
CA GLU A 44 11.67 -7.46 18.17
C GLU A 44 11.81 -6.20 19.03
N ILE A 45 11.25 -5.10 18.58
CA ILE A 45 11.18 -3.85 19.33
C ILE A 45 10.04 -3.95 20.33
N THR A 46 10.39 -3.97 21.63
CA THR A 46 9.42 -4.14 22.71
C THR A 46 9.11 -2.85 23.48
N THR A 47 9.89 -1.81 23.25
CA THR A 47 9.70 -0.50 23.89
C THR A 47 8.75 0.34 23.06
N PRO A 48 7.62 0.82 23.62
CA PRO A 48 6.70 1.68 22.87
C PRO A 48 7.36 3.00 22.48
N PRO A 49 6.87 3.64 21.41
CA PRO A 49 7.36 4.96 21.03
C PRO A 49 7.17 5.98 22.15
N THR A 50 8.11 6.92 22.23
CA THR A 50 7.99 8.05 23.16
C THR A 50 6.86 8.99 22.73
N MET A 51 6.39 9.85 23.64
CA MET A 51 5.39 10.86 23.32
C MET A 51 5.84 11.77 22.17
N LYS A 52 7.12 12.15 22.16
CA LYS A 52 7.69 12.96 21.09
C LYS A 52 7.61 12.24 19.74
N LYS A 53 7.94 10.96 19.70
CA LYS A 53 7.83 10.15 18.48
C LYS A 53 6.38 10.01 18.02
N LEU A 54 5.46 9.81 18.96
CA LEU A 54 4.04 9.73 18.63
C LEU A 54 3.51 11.01 18.01
N GLU A 55 3.95 12.16 18.50
CA GLU A 55 3.59 13.45 17.91
C GLU A 55 4.12 13.58 16.48
N GLU A 56 5.35 13.14 16.23
CA GLU A 56 5.93 13.12 14.89
C GLU A 56 5.13 12.19 13.95
N TYR A 57 4.77 11.01 14.41
CA TYR A 57 3.98 10.06 13.63
C TYR A 57 2.57 10.60 13.34
N GLU A 58 1.96 11.26 14.32
CA GLU A 58 0.66 11.89 14.13
C GLU A 58 0.70 12.99 13.06
N GLN A 59 1.72 13.83 13.09
CA GLN A 59 1.90 14.87 12.08
C GLN A 59 2.08 14.27 10.68
N THR A 60 2.85 13.20 10.58
CA THR A 60 3.05 12.47 9.32
C THR A 60 1.73 11.90 8.78
N LEU A 61 0.96 11.27 9.65
CA LEU A 61 -0.34 10.72 9.27
C LEU A 61 -1.32 11.82 8.86
N ARG A 62 -1.36 12.91 9.60
CA ARG A 62 -2.21 14.06 9.29
C ARG A 62 -1.85 14.69 7.96
N GLN A 63 -0.57 14.86 7.68
CA GLN A 63 -0.10 15.36 6.40
C GLN A 63 -0.62 14.50 5.24
N PHE A 64 -0.56 13.18 5.40
CA PHE A 64 -1.11 12.24 4.42
C PHE A 64 -2.62 12.41 4.26
N LEU A 65 -3.36 12.38 5.36
CA LEU A 65 -4.83 12.41 5.33
C LEU A 65 -5.38 13.77 4.85
N ASP A 66 -4.67 14.86 5.09
CA ASP A 66 -5.06 16.19 4.63
C ASP A 66 -4.74 16.44 3.16
N ASN A 67 -3.94 15.59 2.53
CA ASN A 67 -3.51 15.75 1.14
C ASN A 67 -3.82 14.52 0.28
N THR A 68 -4.84 13.76 0.63
CA THR A 68 -5.15 12.49 -0.02
C THR A 68 -5.40 12.62 -1.52
N ASP A 69 -6.10 13.65 -1.96
CA ASP A 69 -6.40 13.82 -3.39
C ASP A 69 -5.12 13.96 -4.22
N LEU A 70 -4.20 14.80 -3.77
CA LEU A 70 -2.91 14.96 -4.44
C LEU A 70 -2.09 13.68 -4.41
N ILE A 71 -2.02 13.03 -3.24
CA ILE A 71 -1.25 11.80 -3.06
C ILE A 71 -1.82 10.66 -3.90
N VAL A 72 -3.13 10.50 -3.92
CA VAL A 72 -3.79 9.48 -4.77
C VAL A 72 -3.49 9.73 -6.24
N SER A 73 -3.52 10.97 -6.69
CA SER A 73 -3.15 11.33 -8.06
C SER A 73 -1.72 10.90 -8.39
N GLN A 74 -0.78 11.16 -7.49
CA GLN A 74 0.62 10.72 -7.65
C GLN A 74 0.75 9.19 -7.66
N ILE A 75 0.02 8.52 -6.77
CA ILE A 75 -0.01 7.04 -6.73
C ILE A 75 -0.48 6.48 -8.06
N MET A 76 -1.59 7.00 -8.59
CA MET A 76 -2.15 6.54 -9.86
C MET A 76 -1.13 6.65 -11.00
N GLU A 77 -0.49 7.79 -11.13
CA GLU A 77 0.50 8.03 -12.19
C GLU A 77 1.73 7.12 -12.07
N LYS A 78 2.29 7.05 -10.87
CA LYS A 78 3.51 6.24 -10.65
C LYS A 78 3.21 4.74 -10.73
N ALA A 79 2.07 4.31 -10.22
CA ALA A 79 1.68 2.90 -10.29
C ALA A 79 1.42 2.46 -11.73
N TYR A 80 0.81 3.31 -12.54
CA TYR A 80 0.61 3.01 -13.95
C TYR A 80 1.93 2.87 -14.70
N LYS A 81 2.91 3.74 -14.42
CA LYS A 81 4.26 3.61 -14.99
C LYS A 81 4.92 2.29 -14.56
N TYR A 82 4.78 1.93 -13.30
CA TYR A 82 5.28 0.66 -12.77
C TYR A 82 4.64 -0.54 -13.47
N TYR A 83 3.33 -0.52 -13.67
CA TYR A 83 2.60 -1.53 -14.42
C TYR A 83 3.14 -1.65 -15.86
N LYS A 84 3.23 -0.53 -16.57
CA LYS A 84 3.69 -0.53 -17.97
C LYS A 84 5.11 -1.08 -18.11
N LYS A 85 5.96 -0.80 -17.13
CA LYS A 85 7.35 -1.26 -17.16
C LYS A 85 7.49 -2.75 -16.85
N ASN A 86 6.72 -3.25 -15.88
CA ASN A 86 6.99 -4.57 -15.29
C ASN A 86 5.94 -5.64 -15.63
N PHE A 87 4.73 -5.26 -16.01
CA PHE A 87 3.62 -6.20 -16.16
C PHE A 87 2.91 -6.13 -17.51
N ALA A 88 2.87 -4.97 -18.16
CA ALA A 88 2.05 -4.76 -19.36
C ALA A 88 2.40 -5.74 -20.48
N HIS A 89 3.67 -5.98 -20.72
CA HIS A 89 4.10 -6.91 -21.76
C HIS A 89 3.49 -8.30 -21.56
N TYR A 90 3.53 -8.77 -20.33
CA TYR A 90 3.01 -10.09 -19.99
C TYR A 90 1.47 -10.14 -20.12
N TYR A 91 0.79 -9.21 -19.44
CA TYR A 91 -0.67 -9.24 -19.36
C TYR A 91 -1.38 -8.79 -20.63
N GLU A 92 -0.75 -7.99 -21.45
CA GLU A 92 -1.39 -7.45 -22.66
C GLU A 92 -1.02 -8.22 -23.93
N LYS A 93 -0.01 -9.11 -23.88
CA LYS A 93 0.46 -9.85 -25.05
C LYS A 93 0.43 -11.35 -24.90
N GLU A 94 0.41 -11.87 -23.69
CA GLU A 94 0.37 -13.29 -23.42
C GLU A 94 -1.08 -13.77 -23.28
N PHE A 95 -1.54 -14.57 -24.24
CA PHE A 95 -2.91 -15.06 -24.26
C PHE A 95 -3.20 -16.16 -23.23
N GLU A 96 -2.18 -16.79 -22.70
CA GLU A 96 -2.33 -17.89 -21.75
C GLU A 96 -2.30 -17.47 -20.28
N VAL A 97 -2.41 -16.19 -20.02
CA VAL A 97 -2.40 -15.66 -18.65
C VAL A 97 -3.68 -16.08 -17.92
N LEU A 98 -3.51 -16.65 -16.75
CA LEU A 98 -4.60 -16.93 -15.84
C LEU A 98 -4.81 -15.71 -14.94
N PHE A 99 -5.95 -15.07 -15.09
CA PHE A 99 -6.26 -13.92 -14.26
C PHE A 99 -6.58 -14.34 -12.82
N PRO A 100 -6.17 -13.56 -11.82
CA PRO A 100 -6.36 -13.93 -10.42
C PRO A 100 -7.83 -14.08 -10.03
N ASN A 101 -8.72 -13.34 -10.66
CA ASN A 101 -10.16 -13.43 -10.41
C ASN A 101 -10.93 -12.77 -11.56
N GLU A 102 -12.26 -12.94 -11.52
CA GLU A 102 -13.15 -12.48 -12.59
C GLU A 102 -13.11 -10.96 -12.79
N MET A 103 -12.80 -10.20 -11.76
CA MET A 103 -12.78 -8.74 -11.85
C MET A 103 -11.76 -8.23 -12.87
N VAL A 104 -10.66 -8.92 -13.05
CA VAL A 104 -9.59 -8.53 -13.97
C VAL A 104 -9.84 -8.97 -15.40
N MET A 105 -10.85 -9.79 -15.64
CA MET A 105 -11.20 -10.24 -16.98
C MET A 105 -11.91 -9.14 -17.76
N PRO A 106 -11.49 -8.86 -19.01
CA PRO A 106 -12.20 -7.89 -19.86
C PRO A 106 -13.60 -8.35 -20.24
N SER A 107 -13.86 -9.66 -20.26
CA SER A 107 -15.16 -10.24 -20.58
C SER A 107 -15.79 -10.90 -19.35
N ALA A 108 -17.08 -11.14 -19.40
CA ALA A 108 -17.80 -11.84 -18.35
C ALA A 108 -17.49 -13.36 -18.31
N ASP A 109 -16.83 -13.91 -19.32
CA ASP A 109 -16.49 -15.32 -19.36
C ASP A 109 -15.06 -15.55 -18.86
N SER A 110 -14.96 -15.97 -17.60
CA SER A 110 -13.69 -16.25 -16.93
C SER A 110 -12.90 -17.42 -17.53
N LYS A 111 -13.50 -18.17 -18.44
CA LYS A 111 -12.82 -19.26 -19.15
C LYS A 111 -12.06 -18.79 -20.37
N LEU A 112 -12.35 -17.59 -20.83
CA LEU A 112 -11.64 -17.00 -21.95
C LEU A 112 -10.41 -16.26 -21.44
N HIS A 113 -9.27 -16.68 -21.91
CA HIS A 113 -8.01 -15.99 -21.65
C HIS A 113 -7.87 -14.87 -22.66
N SER A 114 -8.01 -13.66 -22.19
CA SER A 114 -7.87 -12.47 -23.02
C SER A 114 -6.78 -11.57 -22.48
N PRO A 115 -6.00 -10.90 -23.33
CA PRO A 115 -5.04 -9.93 -22.84
C PRO A 115 -5.77 -8.76 -22.17
N LEU A 116 -5.15 -8.18 -21.16
CA LEU A 116 -5.64 -6.96 -20.56
C LEU A 116 -5.46 -5.80 -21.52
N CYS A 117 -6.32 -4.80 -21.37
CA CYS A 117 -6.20 -3.54 -22.09
C CYS A 117 -6.33 -2.40 -21.06
N ILE A 118 -5.21 -2.01 -20.47
CA ILE A 118 -5.17 -0.94 -19.46
C ILE A 118 -4.50 0.26 -20.10
N THR A 119 -5.27 1.31 -20.34
CA THR A 119 -4.82 2.48 -21.12
C THR A 119 -4.70 3.76 -20.29
N THR A 120 -5.20 3.77 -19.06
CA THR A 120 -5.16 4.96 -18.20
C THR A 120 -4.73 4.60 -16.77
N PRO A 121 -4.16 5.58 -16.04
CA PRO A 121 -3.88 5.39 -14.62
C PRO A 121 -5.11 5.02 -13.79
N ALA A 122 -6.27 5.58 -14.11
CA ALA A 122 -7.51 5.30 -13.40
C ALA A 122 -7.98 3.85 -13.60
N GLU A 123 -7.86 3.32 -14.82
CA GLU A 123 -8.16 1.91 -15.08
C GLU A 123 -7.22 0.99 -14.29
N HIS A 124 -5.93 1.33 -14.26
CA HIS A 124 -4.95 0.54 -13.52
C HIS A 124 -5.23 0.55 -12.01
N LEU A 125 -5.71 1.66 -11.46
CA LEU A 125 -6.00 1.78 -10.02
C LEU A 125 -6.97 0.69 -9.53
N ARG A 126 -7.87 0.21 -10.36
CA ARG A 126 -8.81 -0.85 -10.01
C ARG A 126 -8.11 -2.14 -9.58
N TYR A 127 -6.95 -2.44 -10.15
CA TYR A 127 -6.16 -3.63 -9.82
C TYR A 127 -5.40 -3.47 -8.51
N MET A 128 -5.19 -2.25 -8.07
CA MET A 128 -4.57 -1.93 -6.78
C MET A 128 -5.60 -1.90 -5.64
N THR A 129 -6.84 -1.54 -5.96
CA THR A 129 -7.89 -1.31 -4.96
C THR A 129 -8.93 -2.42 -4.90
N TYR A 130 -8.79 -3.44 -5.72
CA TYR A 130 -9.70 -4.59 -5.71
C TYR A 130 -9.71 -5.26 -4.34
N ASN A 131 -8.56 -5.51 -3.75
CA ASN A 131 -8.43 -5.99 -2.40
C ASN A 131 -8.31 -4.80 -1.43
N PRO A 132 -8.94 -4.88 -0.26
CA PRO A 132 -8.87 -3.77 0.69
C PRO A 132 -7.45 -3.60 1.26
N CYS A 133 -7.08 -2.36 1.53
CA CYS A 133 -5.87 -2.03 2.28
C CYS A 133 -6.23 -1.95 3.76
N ASN A 134 -5.76 -2.92 4.55
CA ASN A 134 -6.16 -3.10 5.95
C ASN A 134 -5.18 -2.51 6.94
N HIS A 135 -3.97 -2.18 6.53
CA HIS A 135 -2.98 -1.60 7.42
C HIS A 135 -2.01 -0.70 6.65
N ILE A 136 -1.49 0.29 7.36
CA ILE A 136 -0.40 1.14 6.92
C ILE A 136 0.59 1.27 8.06
N ARG A 137 1.79 1.72 7.75
CA ARG A 137 2.84 1.93 8.75
C ARG A 137 3.39 3.33 8.63
N VAL A 138 3.46 4.02 9.77
CA VAL A 138 4.08 5.34 9.87
C VAL A 138 5.48 5.17 10.49
N LEU A 139 6.47 5.66 9.80
CA LEU A 139 7.89 5.50 10.14
C LEU A 139 8.54 6.85 10.44
N PRO A 140 9.74 6.88 11.05
CA PRO A 140 10.51 8.11 11.20
C PRO A 140 10.78 8.79 9.86
N ARG A 141 11.13 10.06 9.90
CA ARG A 141 11.44 10.88 8.73
C ARG A 141 10.25 11.07 7.80
N LYS A 142 9.07 11.31 8.40
CA LYS A 142 7.84 11.64 7.67
C LYS A 142 7.46 10.60 6.61
N THR A 143 7.66 9.33 6.91
CA THR A 143 7.48 8.23 5.97
C THR A 143 6.24 7.43 6.29
N ILE A 144 5.46 7.10 5.24
CA ILE A 144 4.33 6.17 5.33
C ILE A 144 4.54 5.07 4.31
N ILE A 145 4.29 3.84 4.74
CA ILE A 145 4.31 2.65 3.89
C ILE A 145 2.88 2.13 3.74
N ILE A 146 2.43 2.00 2.52
CA ILE A 146 1.12 1.46 2.17
C ILE A 146 1.33 0.16 1.41
N PRO A 147 1.09 -1.00 2.04
CA PRO A 147 1.12 -2.27 1.33
C PRO A 147 -0.19 -2.46 0.56
N ILE A 148 -0.06 -2.90 -0.68
CA ILE A 148 -1.18 -3.14 -1.58
C ILE A 148 -1.20 -4.61 -1.97
N ASN A 149 -2.34 -5.27 -1.80
CA ASN A 149 -2.58 -6.60 -2.35
C ASN A 149 -2.90 -6.43 -3.84
N TYR A 150 -1.85 -6.39 -4.65
CA TYR A 150 -1.97 -6.09 -6.07
C TYR A 150 -2.58 -7.27 -6.83
N ALA A 151 -3.69 -7.04 -7.52
CA ALA A 151 -4.40 -8.11 -8.22
C ALA A 151 -3.58 -8.75 -9.35
N LEU A 152 -2.63 -8.02 -9.91
CA LEU A 152 -1.78 -8.53 -11.00
C LEU A 152 -0.49 -9.20 -10.50
N ASP A 153 -0.22 -9.15 -9.21
CA ASP A 153 0.90 -9.85 -8.57
C ASP A 153 0.55 -10.14 -7.11
N GLU A 154 -0.31 -11.12 -6.90
CA GLU A 154 -0.80 -11.46 -5.57
C GLU A 154 0.29 -12.04 -4.67
N GLU A 155 1.30 -12.67 -5.27
CA GLU A 155 2.40 -13.27 -4.53
C GLU A 155 3.31 -12.22 -3.89
N HIS A 156 3.72 -11.20 -4.65
CA HIS A 156 4.67 -10.19 -4.18
C HIS A 156 3.98 -8.92 -3.69
N GLY A 157 2.78 -8.62 -4.21
CA GLY A 157 2.08 -7.39 -3.90
C GLY A 157 2.76 -6.15 -4.46
N MET A 158 2.35 -5.02 -3.94
CA MET A 158 2.91 -3.71 -4.30
C MET A 158 3.04 -2.90 -3.01
N GLU A 159 4.07 -2.07 -2.93
CA GLU A 159 4.28 -1.23 -1.76
C GLU A 159 4.50 0.21 -2.20
N ILE A 160 3.76 1.11 -1.56
CA ILE A 160 3.85 2.54 -1.82
C ILE A 160 4.59 3.18 -0.65
N LYS A 161 5.65 3.92 -0.95
CA LYS A 161 6.39 4.71 0.02
C LYS A 161 6.13 6.19 -0.20
N ILE A 162 5.61 6.83 0.84
CA ILE A 162 5.34 8.27 0.86
C ILE A 162 6.32 8.91 1.83
N VAL A 163 7.02 9.94 1.40
CA VAL A 163 7.97 10.69 2.23
C VAL A 163 7.63 12.17 2.14
N ASP A 164 7.45 12.80 3.29
CA ASP A 164 7.13 14.22 3.39
C ASP A 164 5.94 14.64 2.52
N GLY A 165 4.90 13.81 2.53
CA GLY A 165 3.66 14.07 1.79
C GLY A 165 3.72 13.83 0.30
N LYS A 166 4.77 13.18 -0.20
CA LYS A 166 4.94 12.88 -1.63
C LYS A 166 5.24 11.42 -1.86
N VAL A 167 4.71 10.85 -2.93
CA VAL A 167 5.01 9.49 -3.32
C VAL A 167 6.46 9.39 -3.76
N LYS A 168 7.25 8.68 -2.97
CA LYS A 168 8.69 8.49 -3.21
C LYS A 168 8.94 7.34 -4.17
N SER A 169 8.29 6.21 -3.95
CA SER A 169 8.51 5.01 -4.77
C SER A 169 7.31 4.08 -4.71
N ILE A 170 7.21 3.27 -5.75
CA ILE A 170 6.30 2.13 -5.83
C ILE A 170 7.13 0.94 -6.31
N GLY A 171 6.99 -0.20 -5.64
CA GLY A 171 7.75 -1.40 -5.97
C GLY A 171 7.17 -2.64 -5.30
N GLU A 172 7.94 -3.72 -5.30
CA GLU A 172 7.56 -4.92 -4.58
C GLU A 172 7.58 -4.70 -3.07
N SER A 173 6.72 -5.43 -2.36
CA SER A 173 6.64 -5.36 -0.90
C SER A 173 7.96 -5.78 -0.24
N GLY A 174 8.27 -5.17 0.90
CA GLY A 174 9.44 -5.49 1.70
C GLY A 174 10.69 -4.67 1.42
N ASN A 175 10.64 -3.72 0.48
CA ASN A 175 11.80 -2.92 0.07
C ASN A 175 11.82 -1.51 0.69
N TYR A 176 11.15 -1.32 1.83
CA TYR A 176 11.08 0.01 2.45
C TYR A 176 12.18 0.26 3.51
N GLU A 177 13.02 -0.67 3.76
CA GLU A 177 14.12 -0.55 4.72
C GLU A 177 15.32 0.22 4.14
#